data_4f7b245704a99413313edc67302c6284
#
_entry.id   4f7b245704a99413313edc67302c6284
#
_cell.length_a   1.000
_cell.length_b   1.000
_cell.length_c   1.000
_cell.angle_alpha   90.00
_cell.angle_beta   90.00
_cell.angle_gamma   90.00
#
_symmetry.space_group_name_H-M   'P 1'
#
loop_
_entity.id
_entity.type
_entity.pdbx_description
1 polymer ?
#
loop_
_entity_poly.entity_id
_entity_poly.type
_entity_poly.pdbx_seq_one_letter_code
_entity_poly.pdbx_strand_id
1 'polypeptide(L)'
;KLSVAFSTSRKLSLLEQQSHFQKQYVEEAQTHYDSTKALRHDMKNHVLIIKGLLENADYEKAKAYIEEMDIVTANLSFPFQTGNAVLDVLLENKAALAANKGITVSSTLKVPFPCSVGDMDFCIILSNALDNAIHACEKLGMDEKKYIRISSSRQEDFLLIEIENSFNGSRHFKQ
;
A
#
# COMPACT_ATOMS: atom_id res chain seq x y z
N LYS A 1 20.34 39.16 35.98
CA LYS A 1 21.33 38.68 34.96
C LYS A 1 21.41 37.13 34.89
N LEU A 2 21.32 36.40 36.02
CA LEU A 2 21.36 34.93 36.04
C LEU A 2 20.13 34.28 35.34
N SER A 3 18.94 34.82 35.49
CA SER A 3 17.70 34.27 34.91
C SER A 3 17.70 34.35 33.37
N VAL A 4 18.28 35.40 32.81
CA VAL A 4 18.40 35.58 31.34
C VAL A 4 19.43 34.60 30.76
N ALA A 5 20.56 34.38 31.44
CA ALA A 5 21.55 33.41 31.00
C ALA A 5 21.02 31.98 31.00
N PHE A 6 20.19 31.61 32.01
CA PHE A 6 19.59 30.27 32.07
C PHE A 6 18.51 30.07 31.00
N SER A 7 17.71 31.08 30.68
CA SER A 7 16.71 31.01 29.64
C SER A 7 17.33 30.91 28.23
N THR A 8 18.44 31.62 27.98
CA THR A 8 19.19 31.52 26.72
C THR A 8 19.87 30.17 26.55
N SER A 9 20.48 29.61 27.59
CA SER A 9 21.10 28.29 27.55
C SER A 9 20.07 27.20 27.23
N ARG A 10 18.89 27.26 27.88
CA ARG A 10 17.77 26.31 27.62
C ARG A 10 17.23 26.42 26.20
N LYS A 11 17.13 27.65 25.68
CA LYS A 11 16.70 27.88 24.28
C LYS A 11 17.71 27.34 23.28
N LEU A 12 19.01 27.50 23.56
CA LEU A 12 20.09 26.96 22.72
C LEU A 12 20.03 25.44 22.68
N SER A 13 19.90 24.77 23.82
CA SER A 13 19.77 23.32 23.92
C SER A 13 18.56 22.77 23.15
N LEU A 14 17.40 23.46 23.21
CA LEU A 14 16.21 23.11 22.45
C LEU A 14 16.42 23.24 20.95
N LEU A 15 17.11 24.30 20.50
CA LEU A 15 17.43 24.51 19.09
C LEU A 15 18.42 23.46 18.56
N GLU A 16 19.39 23.07 19.38
CA GLU A 16 20.33 22.00 19.05
C GLU A 16 19.63 20.65 18.93
N GLN A 17 18.73 20.33 19.87
CA GLN A 17 17.89 19.13 19.76
C GLN A 17 17.01 19.13 18.51
N GLN A 18 16.36 20.26 18.23
CA GLN A 18 15.50 20.40 17.05
C GLN A 18 16.31 20.22 15.75
N SER A 19 17.50 20.83 15.69
CA SER A 19 18.42 20.68 14.54
C SER A 19 18.88 19.23 14.38
N HIS A 20 19.18 18.53 15.48
CA HIS A 20 19.55 17.13 15.45
C HIS A 20 18.43 16.24 14.93
N PHE A 21 17.19 16.42 15.42
CA PHE A 21 16.01 15.69 14.94
C PHE A 21 15.75 15.96 13.45
N GLN A 22 15.87 17.22 13.01
CA GLN A 22 15.71 17.54 11.59
C GLN A 22 16.75 16.84 10.72
N LYS A 23 18.02 16.79 11.18
CA LYS A 23 19.07 16.10 10.46
C LYS A 23 18.83 14.60 10.35
N GLN A 24 18.45 13.95 11.44
CA GLN A 24 18.08 12.53 11.44
C GLN A 24 16.92 12.25 10.50
N TYR A 25 15.87 13.08 10.55
CA TYR A 25 14.72 12.93 9.67
C TYR A 25 15.09 13.03 8.18
N VAL A 26 15.97 13.97 7.83
CA VAL A 26 16.46 14.12 6.45
C VAL A 26 17.31 12.93 6.03
N GLU A 27 18.18 12.41 6.90
CA GLU A 27 19.00 11.22 6.62
C GLU A 27 18.14 9.97 6.44
N GLU A 28 17.12 9.77 7.28
CA GLU A 28 16.15 8.67 7.15
C GLU A 28 15.35 8.79 5.85
N ALA A 29 14.85 9.99 5.54
CA ALA A 29 14.10 10.25 4.31
C ALA A 29 14.97 9.98 3.06
N GLN A 30 16.26 10.38 3.09
CA GLN A 30 17.19 10.12 2.00
C GLN A 30 17.43 8.61 1.82
N THR A 31 17.64 7.87 2.92
CA THR A 31 17.82 6.42 2.89
C THR A 31 16.60 5.71 2.32
N HIS A 32 15.39 6.11 2.72
CA HIS A 32 14.16 5.59 2.16
C HIS A 32 14.00 5.92 0.67
N TYR A 33 14.36 7.13 0.27
CA TYR A 33 14.33 7.54 -1.13
C TYR A 33 15.27 6.70 -1.99
N ASP A 34 16.52 6.51 -1.53
CA ASP A 34 17.53 5.75 -2.27
C ASP A 34 17.15 4.26 -2.36
N SER A 35 16.60 3.68 -1.30
CA SER A 35 16.08 2.32 -1.28
C SER A 35 14.90 2.15 -2.26
N THR A 36 13.98 3.10 -2.28
CA THR A 36 12.84 3.10 -3.21
C THR A 36 13.30 3.25 -4.65
N LYS A 37 14.32 4.07 -4.91
CA LYS A 37 14.91 4.25 -6.24
C LYS A 37 15.58 2.98 -6.74
N ALA A 38 16.34 2.28 -5.87
CA ALA A 38 16.96 1.00 -6.19
C ALA A 38 15.89 -0.06 -6.50
N LEU A 39 14.88 -0.21 -5.63
CA LEU A 39 13.78 -1.13 -5.85
C LEU A 39 13.05 -0.88 -7.18
N ARG A 40 12.77 0.38 -7.49
CA ARG A 40 12.13 0.75 -8.76
C ARG A 40 12.98 0.38 -9.97
N HIS A 41 14.30 0.54 -9.87
CA HIS A 41 15.22 0.15 -10.93
C HIS A 41 15.19 -1.37 -11.15
N ASP A 42 15.24 -2.14 -10.07
CA ASP A 42 15.22 -3.60 -10.14
C ASP A 42 13.89 -4.13 -10.68
N MET A 43 12.78 -3.56 -10.22
CA MET A 43 11.45 -3.89 -10.76
C MET A 43 11.35 -3.58 -12.26
N LYS A 44 11.93 -2.46 -12.73
CA LYS A 44 11.95 -2.15 -14.16
C LYS A 44 12.71 -3.19 -14.96
N ASN A 45 13.83 -3.71 -14.43
CA ASN A 45 14.61 -4.76 -15.07
C ASN A 45 13.81 -6.07 -15.16
N HIS A 46 13.13 -6.47 -14.10
CA HIS A 46 12.27 -7.65 -14.10
C HIS A 46 11.14 -7.53 -15.13
N VAL A 47 10.47 -6.38 -15.18
CA VAL A 47 9.42 -6.11 -16.20
C VAL A 47 9.98 -6.19 -17.63
N LEU A 48 11.19 -5.69 -17.87
CA LEU A 48 11.84 -5.77 -19.19
C LEU A 48 12.15 -7.22 -19.59
N ILE A 49 12.60 -8.04 -18.64
CA ILE A 49 12.87 -9.48 -18.90
C ILE A 49 11.57 -10.20 -19.26
N ILE A 50 10.53 -10.01 -18.44
CA ILE A 50 9.21 -10.63 -18.68
C ILE A 50 8.67 -10.19 -20.05
N LYS A 51 8.74 -8.89 -20.36
CA LYS A 51 8.30 -8.36 -21.65
C LYS A 51 9.06 -9.01 -22.83
N GLY A 52 10.37 -9.11 -22.73
CA GLY A 52 11.20 -9.76 -23.76
C GLY A 52 10.87 -11.24 -23.96
N LEU A 53 10.59 -11.97 -22.88
CA LEU A 53 10.17 -13.38 -22.97
C LEU A 53 8.81 -13.51 -23.65
N LEU A 54 7.85 -12.63 -23.35
CA LEU A 54 6.52 -12.60 -23.96
C LEU A 54 6.59 -12.22 -25.45
N GLU A 55 7.42 -11.25 -25.83
CA GLU A 55 7.62 -10.83 -27.22
C GLU A 55 8.24 -11.95 -28.07
N ASN A 56 9.05 -12.81 -27.44
CA ASN A 56 9.64 -14.00 -28.11
C ASN A 56 8.71 -15.23 -28.04
N ALA A 57 7.48 -15.09 -27.56
CA ALA A 57 6.52 -16.18 -27.33
C ALA A 57 7.03 -17.30 -26.40
N ASP A 58 8.02 -17.03 -25.56
CA ASP A 58 8.59 -17.94 -24.55
C ASP A 58 7.74 -17.94 -23.27
N TYR A 59 6.45 -18.28 -23.38
CA TYR A 59 5.48 -18.17 -22.28
C TYR A 59 5.86 -19.02 -21.06
N GLU A 60 6.38 -20.22 -21.27
CA GLU A 60 6.80 -21.11 -20.18
C GLU A 60 7.98 -20.52 -19.39
N LYS A 61 8.94 -19.90 -20.07
CA LYS A 61 10.05 -19.22 -19.39
C LYS A 61 9.59 -17.95 -18.67
N ALA A 62 8.66 -17.19 -19.27
CA ALA A 62 8.08 -16.03 -18.60
C ALA A 62 7.35 -16.43 -17.31
N LYS A 63 6.58 -17.53 -17.36
CA LYS A 63 5.89 -18.08 -16.20
C LYS A 63 6.87 -18.57 -15.13
N ALA A 64 7.87 -19.35 -15.49
CA ALA A 64 8.89 -19.83 -14.55
C ALA A 64 9.65 -18.66 -13.90
N TYR A 65 9.97 -17.62 -14.66
CA TYR A 65 10.64 -16.43 -14.15
C TYR A 65 9.78 -15.66 -13.13
N ILE A 66 8.48 -15.55 -13.40
CA ILE A 66 7.53 -14.95 -12.45
C ILE A 66 7.40 -15.80 -11.20
N GLU A 67 7.34 -17.13 -11.34
CA GLU A 67 7.29 -18.07 -10.20
C GLU A 67 8.55 -18.02 -9.33
N GLU A 68 9.73 -17.84 -9.93
CA GLU A 68 10.98 -17.61 -9.18
C GLU A 68 10.97 -16.28 -8.42
N MET A 69 10.36 -15.23 -8.98
CA MET A 69 10.19 -13.95 -8.29
C MET A 69 9.15 -14.03 -7.17
N ASP A 70 8.24 -14.94 -7.25
CA ASP A 70 7.03 -15.01 -6.43
C ASP A 70 7.05 -16.23 -5.49
N ILE A 71 8.16 -16.44 -4.78
CA ILE A 71 8.31 -17.52 -3.77
C ILE A 71 7.23 -17.46 -2.66
N VAL A 72 6.41 -16.42 -2.65
CA VAL A 72 5.40 -16.16 -1.60
C VAL A 72 3.95 -16.47 -2.03
N THR A 73 3.65 -16.67 -3.31
CA THR A 73 2.26 -16.78 -3.81
C THR A 73 1.76 -18.19 -4.15
N ALA A 74 2.32 -19.22 -3.56
CA ALA A 74 2.05 -20.63 -3.89
C ALA A 74 0.63 -21.18 -3.54
N ASN A 75 -0.35 -20.34 -3.19
CA ASN A 75 -1.72 -20.79 -2.89
C ASN A 75 -2.78 -19.75 -3.30
N LEU A 76 -2.86 -19.42 -4.58
CA LEU A 76 -3.86 -18.49 -5.08
C LEU A 76 -5.12 -19.20 -5.61
N SER A 77 -6.12 -19.38 -4.75
CA SER A 77 -7.51 -19.47 -5.19
C SER A 77 -8.06 -18.05 -5.26
N PHE A 78 -8.54 -17.60 -6.44
CA PHE A 78 -9.06 -16.23 -6.61
C PHE A 78 -10.44 -16.08 -5.96
N PRO A 79 -10.53 -15.63 -4.69
CA PRO A 79 -11.81 -15.49 -4.01
C PRO A 79 -12.59 -14.25 -4.49
N PHE A 80 -11.93 -13.39 -5.27
CA PHE A 80 -12.51 -12.14 -5.75
C PHE A 80 -12.93 -12.26 -7.22
N GLN A 81 -14.10 -11.76 -7.56
CA GLN A 81 -14.66 -11.73 -8.91
C GLN A 81 -15.22 -10.33 -9.16
N THR A 82 -14.35 -9.36 -9.34
CA THR A 82 -14.73 -7.96 -9.58
C THR A 82 -15.24 -7.72 -10.99
N GLY A 83 -14.99 -8.64 -11.92
CA GLY A 83 -15.17 -8.46 -13.36
C GLY A 83 -13.96 -7.84 -14.05
N ASN A 84 -12.87 -7.60 -13.32
CA ASN A 84 -11.59 -7.12 -13.83
C ASN A 84 -10.47 -7.99 -13.26
N ALA A 85 -9.79 -8.77 -14.12
CA ALA A 85 -8.79 -9.74 -13.70
C ALA A 85 -7.58 -9.11 -12.98
N VAL A 86 -7.21 -7.89 -13.34
CA VAL A 86 -6.09 -7.16 -12.71
C VAL A 86 -6.44 -6.80 -11.28
N LEU A 87 -7.69 -6.38 -11.04
CA LEU A 87 -8.18 -6.07 -9.69
C LEU A 87 -8.39 -7.31 -8.84
N ASP A 88 -8.80 -8.43 -9.45
CA ASP A 88 -8.93 -9.69 -8.75
C ASP A 88 -7.59 -10.12 -8.15
N VAL A 89 -6.51 -10.07 -8.94
CA VAL A 89 -5.14 -10.33 -8.48
C VAL A 89 -4.69 -9.33 -7.41
N LEU A 90 -4.96 -8.04 -7.59
CA LEU A 90 -4.59 -7.02 -6.60
C LEU A 90 -5.26 -7.27 -5.25
N LEU A 91 -6.58 -7.51 -5.26
CA LEU A 91 -7.36 -7.76 -4.05
C LEU A 91 -6.90 -9.01 -3.32
N GLU A 92 -6.56 -10.06 -4.06
CA GLU A 92 -6.06 -11.29 -3.50
C GLU A 92 -4.74 -11.09 -2.77
N ASN A 93 -3.78 -10.43 -3.41
CA ASN A 93 -2.50 -10.09 -2.78
C ASN A 93 -2.69 -9.27 -1.51
N LYS A 94 -3.56 -8.25 -1.54
CA LYS A 94 -3.84 -7.41 -0.37
C LYS A 94 -4.56 -8.17 0.73
N ALA A 95 -5.48 -9.08 0.37
CA ALA A 95 -6.17 -9.94 1.33
C ALA A 95 -5.22 -10.93 2.01
N ALA A 96 -4.28 -11.52 1.26
CA ALA A 96 -3.26 -12.40 1.81
C ALA A 96 -2.35 -11.66 2.80
N LEU A 97 -1.90 -10.44 2.45
CA LEU A 97 -1.13 -9.58 3.35
C LEU A 97 -1.90 -9.23 4.62
N ALA A 98 -3.20 -8.91 4.49
CA ALA A 98 -4.07 -8.60 5.61
C ALA A 98 -4.30 -9.82 6.51
N ALA A 99 -4.51 -11.01 5.93
CA ALA A 99 -4.71 -12.26 6.65
C ALA A 99 -3.50 -12.62 7.53
N ASN A 100 -2.27 -12.42 7.03
CA ASN A 100 -1.04 -12.62 7.80
C ASN A 100 -0.95 -11.69 9.03
N LYS A 101 -1.74 -10.61 9.07
CA LYS A 101 -1.84 -9.66 10.18
C LYS A 101 -3.12 -9.85 11.02
N GLY A 102 -3.85 -10.95 10.80
CA GLY A 102 -5.09 -11.25 11.50
C GLY A 102 -6.28 -10.38 11.09
N ILE A 103 -6.23 -9.77 9.90
CA ILE A 103 -7.28 -8.88 9.38
C ILE A 103 -8.15 -9.68 8.40
N THR A 104 -9.47 -9.68 8.61
CA THR A 104 -10.43 -10.31 7.69
C THR A 104 -10.79 -9.32 6.57
N VAL A 105 -10.62 -9.72 5.31
CA VAL A 105 -11.01 -8.93 4.15
C VAL A 105 -12.24 -9.53 3.48
N SER A 106 -13.23 -8.69 3.18
CA SER A 106 -14.41 -9.07 2.39
C SER A 106 -14.65 -8.06 1.28
N SER A 107 -15.06 -8.54 0.10
CA SER A 107 -15.29 -7.67 -1.06
C SER A 107 -16.59 -8.05 -1.78
N THR A 108 -17.36 -7.02 -2.10
CA THR A 108 -18.49 -7.05 -3.04
C THR A 108 -18.24 -6.08 -4.20
N LEU A 109 -16.96 -5.71 -4.42
CA LEU A 109 -16.55 -4.84 -5.52
C LEU A 109 -16.91 -5.46 -6.87
N LYS A 110 -17.61 -4.70 -7.69
CA LYS A 110 -17.89 -5.02 -9.10
C LYS A 110 -17.53 -3.82 -9.96
N VAL A 111 -16.78 -4.07 -11.01
CA VAL A 111 -16.41 -3.04 -12.01
C VAL A 111 -17.28 -3.24 -13.24
N PRO A 112 -18.04 -2.20 -13.67
CA PRO A 112 -18.84 -2.30 -14.89
C PRO A 112 -17.95 -2.41 -16.13
N PHE A 113 -18.40 -3.14 -17.13
CA PHE A 113 -17.76 -3.18 -18.42
C PHE A 113 -18.72 -2.62 -19.50
N PRO A 114 -18.27 -1.69 -20.35
CA PRO A 114 -16.94 -1.05 -20.37
C PRO A 114 -16.76 -0.04 -19.23
N CYS A 115 -15.50 0.15 -18.80
CA CYS A 115 -15.13 1.15 -17.82
C CYS A 115 -14.13 2.13 -18.44
N SER A 116 -14.31 3.43 -18.18
CA SER A 116 -13.42 4.49 -18.68
C SER A 116 -12.13 4.65 -17.88
N VAL A 117 -12.06 4.03 -16.68
CA VAL A 117 -10.87 4.07 -15.82
C VAL A 117 -9.93 2.94 -16.22
N GLY A 118 -8.67 3.26 -16.44
CA GLY A 118 -7.65 2.28 -16.79
C GLY A 118 -7.26 1.37 -15.61
N ASP A 119 -6.85 0.14 -15.91
CA ASP A 119 -6.47 -0.86 -14.90
C ASP A 119 -5.35 -0.33 -13.99
N MET A 120 -4.37 0.40 -14.54
CA MET A 120 -3.28 0.98 -13.77
C MET A 120 -3.75 2.02 -12.76
N ASP A 121 -4.71 2.87 -13.14
CA ASP A 121 -5.28 3.88 -12.25
C ASP A 121 -6.05 3.22 -11.11
N PHE A 122 -6.85 2.19 -11.42
CA PHE A 122 -7.49 1.37 -10.40
C PHE A 122 -6.49 0.74 -9.44
N CYS A 123 -5.42 0.14 -9.97
CA CYS A 123 -4.38 -0.47 -9.15
C CYS A 123 -3.74 0.54 -8.19
N ILE A 124 -3.39 1.73 -8.67
CA ILE A 124 -2.77 2.78 -7.85
C ILE A 124 -3.73 3.24 -6.76
N ILE A 125 -4.98 3.55 -7.11
CA ILE A 125 -5.98 4.07 -6.16
C ILE A 125 -6.31 3.03 -5.10
N LEU A 126 -6.67 1.81 -5.52
CA LEU A 126 -7.09 0.75 -4.60
C LEU A 126 -5.94 0.22 -3.75
N SER A 127 -4.72 0.09 -4.32
CA SER A 127 -3.55 -0.33 -3.55
C SER A 127 -3.28 0.65 -2.40
N ASN A 128 -3.24 1.96 -2.69
CA ASN A 128 -3.00 2.97 -1.67
C ASN A 128 -4.09 3.00 -0.60
N ALA A 129 -5.36 2.88 -1.01
CA ALA A 129 -6.48 2.88 -0.07
C ALA A 129 -6.48 1.64 0.83
N LEU A 130 -6.16 0.46 0.27
CA LEU A 130 -6.06 -0.80 1.02
C LEU A 130 -4.85 -0.82 1.95
N ASP A 131 -3.71 -0.28 1.54
CA ASP A 131 -2.54 -0.14 2.41
C ASP A 131 -2.85 0.75 3.62
N ASN A 132 -3.56 1.85 3.42
CA ASN A 132 -4.02 2.71 4.49
C ASN A 132 -4.98 1.98 5.44
N ALA A 133 -5.91 1.20 4.91
CA ALA A 133 -6.85 0.40 5.70
C ALA A 133 -6.14 -0.68 6.53
N ILE A 134 -5.21 -1.42 5.93
CA ILE A 134 -4.39 -2.42 6.61
C ILE A 134 -3.58 -1.76 7.75
N HIS A 135 -2.91 -0.64 7.45
CA HIS A 135 -2.13 0.08 8.44
C HIS A 135 -2.99 0.64 9.62
N ALA A 136 -4.23 1.05 9.34
CA ALA A 136 -5.16 1.44 10.39
C ALA A 136 -5.55 0.27 11.30
N CYS A 137 -5.81 -0.90 10.72
CA CYS A 137 -6.13 -2.13 11.45
C CYS A 137 -4.95 -2.66 12.28
N GLU A 138 -3.71 -2.47 11.84
CA GLU A 138 -2.51 -2.89 12.57
C GLU A 138 -2.36 -2.19 13.92
N LYS A 139 -2.85 -0.94 14.02
CA LYS A 139 -2.80 -0.14 15.26
C LYS A 139 -3.78 -0.60 16.33
N LEU A 140 -4.65 -1.55 16.02
CA LEU A 140 -5.59 -2.15 16.96
C LEU A 140 -4.92 -3.21 17.82
N GLY A 141 -5.40 -3.38 19.06
CA GLY A 141 -4.97 -4.42 19.97
C GLY A 141 -5.23 -5.84 19.45
N MET A 142 -4.64 -6.85 20.10
CA MET A 142 -4.79 -8.26 19.70
C MET A 142 -6.22 -8.77 19.89
N ASP A 143 -6.97 -8.23 20.87
CA ASP A 143 -8.34 -8.67 21.21
C ASP A 143 -9.42 -7.93 20.39
N GLU A 144 -9.02 -6.97 19.55
CA GLU A 144 -9.96 -6.19 18.74
C GLU A 144 -10.19 -6.85 17.39
N LYS A 145 -11.46 -6.87 16.96
CA LYS A 145 -11.83 -7.43 15.67
C LYS A 145 -11.32 -6.55 14.53
N LYS A 146 -10.41 -7.10 13.73
CA LYS A 146 -9.79 -6.42 12.58
C LYS A 146 -10.48 -6.84 11.30
N TYR A 147 -11.03 -5.88 10.57
CA TYR A 147 -11.68 -6.15 9.29
C TYR A 147 -11.50 -5.01 8.29
N ILE A 148 -11.56 -5.38 7.02
CA ILE A 148 -11.65 -4.46 5.87
C ILE A 148 -12.80 -4.97 4.99
N ARG A 149 -13.72 -4.06 4.63
CA ARG A 149 -14.82 -4.34 3.71
C ARG A 149 -14.70 -3.43 2.50
N ILE A 150 -14.81 -4.01 1.32
CA ILE A 150 -14.74 -3.31 0.05
C ILE A 150 -16.06 -3.49 -0.66
N SER A 151 -16.68 -2.41 -1.09
CA SER A 151 -17.93 -2.46 -1.86
C SER A 151 -17.90 -1.48 -3.02
N SER A 152 -18.78 -1.69 -3.98
CA SER A 152 -19.02 -0.71 -5.03
C SER A 152 -20.50 -0.55 -5.30
N SER A 153 -20.88 0.65 -5.70
CA SER A 153 -22.21 0.96 -6.21
C SER A 153 -22.11 1.85 -7.44
N ARG A 154 -23.03 1.68 -8.38
CA ARG A 154 -23.14 2.56 -9.54
C ARG A 154 -24.20 3.61 -9.26
N GLN A 155 -23.84 4.88 -9.43
CA GLN A 155 -24.75 6.01 -9.35
C GLN A 155 -24.64 6.79 -10.67
N GLU A 156 -25.65 6.63 -11.53
CA GLU A 156 -25.64 7.21 -12.89
C GLU A 156 -24.39 6.83 -13.66
N ASP A 157 -23.53 7.80 -13.96
CA ASP A 157 -22.25 7.63 -14.67
C ASP A 157 -21.04 7.46 -13.75
N PHE A 158 -21.26 7.42 -12.42
CA PHE A 158 -20.20 7.29 -11.44
C PHE A 158 -20.13 5.88 -10.88
N LEU A 159 -18.91 5.37 -10.74
CA LEU A 159 -18.60 4.21 -9.93
C LEU A 159 -18.12 4.68 -8.56
N LEU A 160 -18.93 4.45 -7.53
CA LEU A 160 -18.55 4.69 -6.15
C LEU A 160 -17.90 3.42 -5.60
N ILE A 161 -16.67 3.55 -5.09
CA ILE A 161 -15.96 2.47 -4.37
C ILE A 161 -15.81 2.89 -2.92
N GLU A 162 -16.27 2.06 -2.01
CA GLU A 162 -16.21 2.28 -0.57
C GLU A 162 -15.30 1.26 0.08
N ILE A 163 -14.39 1.73 0.92
CA ILE A 163 -13.49 0.90 1.73
C ILE A 163 -13.72 1.26 3.19
N GLU A 164 -14.28 0.32 3.93
CA GLU A 164 -14.52 0.42 5.36
C GLU A 164 -13.49 -0.45 6.10
N ASN A 165 -12.92 0.08 7.18
CA ASN A 165 -12.00 -0.69 8.01
C ASN A 165 -12.21 -0.40 9.50
N SER A 166 -11.83 -1.36 10.35
CA SER A 166 -11.72 -1.14 11.78
C SER A 166 -10.57 -0.20 12.12
N PHE A 167 -10.75 0.68 13.12
CA PHE A 167 -9.71 1.62 13.59
C PHE A 167 -9.94 1.98 15.07
N ASN A 168 -8.92 2.54 15.73
CA ASN A 168 -8.94 2.82 17.18
C ASN A 168 -9.70 4.08 17.62
N GLY A 169 -10.56 4.64 16.80
CA GLY A 169 -11.48 5.74 17.15
C GLY A 169 -10.89 7.15 17.20
N SER A 170 -9.57 7.33 17.15
CA SER A 170 -8.96 8.67 17.13
C SER A 170 -8.95 9.25 15.71
N ARG A 171 -9.98 10.02 15.36
CA ARG A 171 -10.00 10.79 14.12
C ARG A 171 -9.28 12.13 14.32
N HIS A 172 -8.08 12.27 13.77
CA HIS A 172 -7.47 13.58 13.58
C HIS A 172 -7.84 14.12 12.21
N PHE A 173 -8.91 14.88 12.11
CA PHE A 173 -9.14 15.73 10.94
C PHE A 173 -8.17 16.92 11.06
N LYS A 174 -7.14 16.98 10.22
CA LYS A 174 -6.45 18.25 9.98
C LYS A 174 -7.38 19.09 9.12
N GLN A 175 -7.87 20.19 9.71
CA GLN A 175 -8.49 21.29 8.96
C GLN A 175 -7.44 21.98 8.10
#